data_f5de224bb307e9153cce4d42cab4af9c
#
_entry.id   f5de224bb307e9153cce4d42cab4af9c
#
_cell.length_a   1.000
_cell.length_b   1.000
_cell.length_c   1.000
_cell.angle_alpha   90.00
_cell.angle_beta   90.00
_cell.angle_gamma   90.00
#
_symmetry.space_group_name_H-M   'P 1'
#
loop_
_entity.id
_entity.type
_entity.pdbx_description
1 polymer ?
#
loop_
_entity_poly.entity_id
_entity_poly.type
_entity_poly.pdbx_seq_one_letter_code
_entity_poly.pdbx_strand_id
1 'polypeptide(L)'
;LGDIVNSQPVLVGPPDWDFVDATDPGYSAFKTARAARPTRLYVGANDGMLHAFDDTTGNEAWAFVPPDLYRKAPPAGNDKNGLLGLTYQPGGLPLYSHRYYVDATPRVVDVDFGASNWRTLLVTGLGKGGNSYYALDVTDPASITDEASAASKVLWRFTDPDMGYTFGRPTIAKTRAHGWVVVVSAGYNNASGEGKLFVLRASDGALLKTLSTGAGSPANPSGLVHFSGYTQDYRNQV
;
A
#
# COMPACT_ATOMS: atom_id res chain seq x y z
N LEU A 1 -19.97 10.69 1.80
CA LEU A 1 -19.68 9.87 0.62
C LEU A 1 -18.21 9.98 0.28
N GLY A 2 -17.54 8.85 0.14
CA GLY A 2 -16.15 8.79 -0.29
C GLY A 2 -16.04 9.02 -1.79
N ASP A 3 -15.15 9.90 -2.19
CA ASP A 3 -14.77 10.06 -3.59
C ASP A 3 -13.43 9.38 -3.87
N ILE A 4 -13.23 8.97 -5.10
CA ILE A 4 -11.97 8.41 -5.59
C ILE A 4 -11.32 9.53 -6.41
N VAL A 5 -10.22 10.11 -5.89
CA VAL A 5 -9.55 11.27 -6.52
C VAL A 5 -8.24 10.87 -7.17
N ASN A 6 -7.26 10.39 -6.40
CA ASN A 6 -5.93 10.06 -6.92
C ASN A 6 -5.68 8.55 -7.00
N SER A 7 -6.43 7.74 -6.27
CA SER A 7 -6.29 6.29 -6.33
C SER A 7 -6.75 5.76 -7.68
N GLN A 8 -5.88 5.04 -8.36
CA GLN A 8 -6.22 4.32 -9.58
C GLN A 8 -6.65 2.89 -9.25
N PRO A 9 -7.75 2.37 -9.85
CA PRO A 9 -8.15 1.00 -9.66
C PRO A 9 -7.09 0.01 -10.15
N VAL A 10 -6.90 -1.08 -9.40
CA VAL A 10 -6.00 -2.18 -9.77
C VAL A 10 -6.79 -3.47 -9.82
N LEU A 11 -6.80 -4.09 -11.00
CA LEU A 11 -7.46 -5.37 -11.22
C LEU A 11 -6.49 -6.50 -10.89
N VAL A 12 -6.95 -7.48 -10.09
CA VAL A 12 -6.17 -8.62 -9.66
C VAL A 12 -6.96 -9.91 -9.93
N GLY A 13 -6.60 -10.58 -11.01
CA GLY A 13 -7.14 -11.88 -11.41
C GLY A 13 -6.23 -13.06 -11.01
N PRO A 14 -6.37 -14.22 -11.65
CA PRO A 14 -5.41 -15.31 -11.53
C PRO A 14 -3.97 -14.83 -11.75
N PRO A 15 -2.96 -15.46 -11.12
CA PRO A 15 -1.56 -15.10 -11.33
C PRO A 15 -1.15 -15.24 -12.81
N ASP A 16 -0.54 -14.19 -13.38
CA ASP A 16 -0.18 -14.13 -14.80
C ASP A 16 1.22 -13.56 -15.09
N TRP A 17 2.05 -13.36 -14.05
CA TRP A 17 3.42 -12.91 -14.24
C TRP A 17 4.26 -13.94 -14.99
N ASP A 18 5.26 -13.46 -15.74
CA ASP A 18 6.18 -14.29 -16.55
C ASP A 18 7.36 -14.84 -15.73
N PHE A 19 7.15 -15.11 -14.42
CA PHE A 19 8.16 -15.77 -13.61
C PHE A 19 8.31 -17.22 -14.02
N VAL A 20 9.55 -17.70 -14.08
CA VAL A 20 9.87 -19.07 -14.48
C VAL A 20 10.53 -19.83 -13.33
N ASP A 21 10.19 -21.10 -13.15
CA ASP A 21 10.66 -21.90 -12.02
C ASP A 21 12.19 -22.05 -11.92
N ALA A 22 12.90 -21.83 -13.02
CA ALA A 22 14.35 -21.83 -13.03
C ALA A 22 14.99 -20.70 -12.20
N THR A 23 14.32 -19.56 -12.13
CA THR A 23 14.75 -18.38 -11.35
C THR A 23 13.82 -18.07 -10.18
N ASP A 24 12.59 -18.55 -10.28
CA ASP A 24 11.49 -18.28 -9.36
C ASP A 24 10.76 -19.57 -8.99
N PRO A 25 11.42 -20.47 -8.22
CA PRO A 25 10.95 -21.83 -7.97
C PRO A 25 9.53 -21.89 -7.40
N GLY A 26 8.71 -22.78 -7.93
CA GLY A 26 7.34 -23.02 -7.48
C GLY A 26 6.29 -22.04 -7.99
N TYR A 27 6.66 -21.07 -8.84
CA TYR A 27 5.68 -20.13 -9.38
C TYR A 27 4.67 -20.80 -10.31
N SER A 28 5.09 -21.75 -11.15
CA SER A 28 4.16 -22.50 -12.01
C SER A 28 3.11 -23.29 -11.20
N ALA A 29 3.51 -23.88 -10.09
CA ALA A 29 2.60 -24.54 -9.16
C ALA A 29 1.64 -23.54 -8.50
N PHE A 30 2.12 -22.36 -8.09
CA PHE A 30 1.28 -21.29 -7.57
C PHE A 30 0.24 -20.80 -8.60
N LYS A 31 0.66 -20.57 -9.85
CA LYS A 31 -0.26 -20.22 -10.95
C LYS A 31 -1.37 -21.26 -11.10
N THR A 32 -1.00 -22.52 -11.14
CA THR A 32 -1.95 -23.64 -11.26
C THR A 32 -2.93 -23.69 -10.09
N ALA A 33 -2.41 -23.55 -8.86
CA ALA A 33 -3.24 -23.60 -7.65
C ALA A 33 -4.21 -22.41 -7.54
N ARG A 34 -3.91 -21.29 -8.20
CA ARG A 34 -4.72 -20.06 -8.19
C ARG A 34 -5.38 -19.73 -9.52
N ALA A 35 -5.43 -20.68 -10.46
CA ALA A 35 -6.02 -20.48 -11.79
C ALA A 35 -7.51 -20.10 -11.75
N ALA A 36 -8.24 -20.54 -10.72
CA ALA A 36 -9.65 -20.22 -10.51
C ALA A 36 -9.89 -19.06 -9.50
N ARG A 37 -8.85 -18.28 -9.18
CA ARG A 37 -8.97 -17.15 -8.24
C ARG A 37 -9.96 -16.10 -8.77
N PRO A 38 -10.97 -15.70 -7.97
CA PRO A 38 -11.89 -14.65 -8.36
C PRO A 38 -11.13 -13.33 -8.59
N THR A 39 -11.47 -12.63 -9.66
CA THR A 39 -10.90 -11.31 -9.94
C THR A 39 -11.50 -10.26 -9.01
N ARG A 40 -10.65 -9.40 -8.47
CA ARG A 40 -11.04 -8.27 -7.62
C ARG A 40 -10.42 -6.98 -8.12
N LEU A 41 -11.19 -5.90 -8.02
CA LEU A 41 -10.73 -4.54 -8.31
C LEU A 41 -10.52 -3.83 -6.97
N TYR A 42 -9.28 -3.39 -6.75
CA TYR A 42 -8.87 -2.67 -5.54
C TYR A 42 -8.71 -1.18 -5.81
N VAL A 43 -9.31 -0.35 -4.97
CA VAL A 43 -9.21 1.11 -5.10
C VAL A 43 -9.38 1.79 -3.74
N GLY A 44 -8.58 2.81 -3.47
CA GLY A 44 -8.73 3.65 -2.29
C GLY A 44 -9.75 4.75 -2.50
N ALA A 45 -10.44 5.14 -1.43
CA ALA A 45 -11.42 6.23 -1.45
C ALA A 45 -11.31 7.14 -0.22
N ASN A 46 -11.87 8.33 -0.34
CA ASN A 46 -11.85 9.35 0.72
C ASN A 46 -12.97 9.19 1.76
N ASP A 47 -13.63 8.04 1.77
CA ASP A 47 -14.42 7.56 2.92
C ASP A 47 -13.60 6.84 3.98
N GLY A 48 -12.29 6.71 3.74
CA GLY A 48 -11.34 6.10 4.65
C GLY A 48 -11.07 4.62 4.41
N MET A 49 -11.44 4.09 3.25
CA MET A 49 -11.35 2.66 2.97
C MET A 49 -10.57 2.34 1.69
N LEU A 50 -9.87 1.21 1.71
CA LEU A 50 -9.47 0.48 0.53
C LEU A 50 -10.56 -0.52 0.20
N HIS A 51 -11.25 -0.32 -0.90
CA HIS A 51 -12.33 -1.17 -1.36
C HIS A 51 -11.82 -2.31 -2.23
N ALA A 52 -12.49 -3.46 -2.12
CA ALA A 52 -12.33 -4.61 -3.00
C ALA A 52 -13.68 -4.95 -3.63
N PHE A 53 -13.80 -4.73 -4.94
CA PHE A 53 -15.02 -5.03 -5.69
C PHE A 53 -14.87 -6.33 -6.47
N ASP A 54 -15.95 -7.07 -6.56
CA ASP A 54 -16.06 -8.22 -7.45
C ASP A 54 -16.18 -7.77 -8.90
N ASP A 55 -15.27 -8.22 -9.76
CA ASP A 55 -15.20 -7.82 -11.16
C ASP A 55 -16.42 -8.25 -11.99
N THR A 56 -17.06 -9.35 -11.61
CA THR A 56 -18.20 -9.91 -12.34
C THR A 56 -19.52 -9.21 -11.99
N THR A 57 -19.72 -8.92 -10.69
CA THR A 57 -20.99 -8.39 -10.20
C THR A 57 -20.97 -6.89 -9.94
N GLY A 58 -19.76 -6.29 -9.79
CA GLY A 58 -19.57 -4.93 -9.37
C GLY A 58 -19.87 -4.67 -7.88
N ASN A 59 -20.23 -5.70 -7.12
CA ASN A 59 -20.52 -5.55 -5.70
C ASN A 59 -19.23 -5.42 -4.89
N GLU A 60 -19.29 -4.63 -3.82
CA GLU A 60 -18.22 -4.63 -2.82
C GLU A 60 -18.17 -5.99 -2.13
N ALA A 61 -17.01 -6.64 -2.20
CA ALA A 61 -16.77 -7.90 -1.51
C ALA A 61 -16.32 -7.64 -0.06
N TRP A 62 -15.47 -6.64 0.14
CA TRP A 62 -15.00 -6.19 1.45
C TRP A 62 -14.32 -4.83 1.32
N ALA A 63 -14.11 -4.15 2.45
CA ALA A 63 -13.32 -2.94 2.54
C ALA A 63 -12.38 -3.00 3.75
N PHE A 64 -11.20 -2.39 3.61
CA PHE A 64 -10.20 -2.31 4.66
C PHE A 64 -10.01 -0.87 5.11
N VAL A 65 -10.11 -0.64 6.42
CA VAL A 65 -9.82 0.66 7.04
C VAL A 65 -8.42 0.63 7.64
N PRO A 66 -7.47 1.43 7.14
CA PRO A 66 -6.12 1.50 7.72
C PRO A 66 -6.16 1.98 9.17
N PRO A 67 -5.37 1.37 10.09
CA PRO A 67 -5.36 1.75 11.51
C PRO A 67 -5.01 3.21 11.79
N ASP A 68 -4.28 3.85 10.88
CA ASP A 68 -3.95 5.28 10.96
C ASP A 68 -5.18 6.19 11.03
N LEU A 69 -6.30 5.73 10.51
CA LEU A 69 -7.55 6.48 10.47
C LEU A 69 -8.41 6.27 11.72
N TYR A 70 -8.08 5.30 12.57
CA TYR A 70 -8.74 5.09 13.87
C TYR A 70 -8.35 6.11 14.94
N ARG A 71 -7.78 7.24 14.56
CA ARG A 71 -7.36 8.25 15.52
C ARG A 71 -8.55 8.68 16.37
N LYS A 72 -8.40 8.51 17.68
CA LYS A 72 -9.33 9.09 18.65
C LYS A 72 -9.31 10.60 18.49
N ALA A 73 -10.48 11.23 18.49
CA ALA A 73 -10.54 12.68 18.61
C ALA A 73 -9.73 13.07 19.84
N PRO A 74 -8.81 14.03 19.74
CA PRO A 74 -8.10 14.51 20.91
C PRO A 74 -9.13 15.10 21.89
N PRO A 75 -8.89 15.01 23.21
CA PRO A 75 -9.76 15.54 24.23
C PRO A 75 -9.97 17.07 24.15
N ALA A 76 -9.20 17.75 23.32
CA ALA A 76 -9.28 19.21 23.20
C ALA A 76 -8.95 19.66 21.76
N GLY A 77 -9.82 19.40 20.82
CA GLY A 77 -9.75 20.05 19.51
C GLY A 77 -9.38 19.16 18.35
N ASN A 78 -10.33 18.90 17.53
CA ASN A 78 -10.27 18.87 16.07
C ASN A 78 -9.17 18.03 15.40
N ASP A 79 -8.85 16.81 15.85
CA ASP A 79 -8.17 15.89 14.94
C ASP A 79 -9.17 15.40 13.89
N LYS A 80 -9.35 16.29 12.93
CA LYS A 80 -10.24 16.09 11.80
C LYS A 80 -9.65 15.08 10.80
N ASN A 81 -8.51 14.47 11.06
CA ASN A 81 -7.80 13.59 10.15
C ASN A 81 -8.13 12.09 10.34
N GLY A 82 -8.95 11.74 11.32
CA GLY A 82 -9.47 10.38 11.48
C GLY A 82 -10.89 10.22 10.92
N LEU A 83 -11.43 9.01 10.95
CA LEU A 83 -12.78 8.66 10.48
C LEU A 83 -13.87 9.53 11.09
N LEU A 84 -13.67 10.04 12.31
CA LEU A 84 -14.60 11.02 12.92
C LEU A 84 -14.74 12.30 12.10
N GLY A 85 -13.72 12.67 11.30
CA GLY A 85 -13.80 13.80 10.39
C GLY A 85 -14.84 13.64 9.27
N LEU A 86 -15.27 12.39 8.98
CA LEU A 86 -16.33 12.12 8.03
C LEU A 86 -17.73 12.37 8.59
N THR A 87 -17.89 12.24 9.92
CA THR A 87 -19.20 12.28 10.59
C THR A 87 -19.34 13.42 11.56
N TYR A 88 -18.24 14.00 12.05
CA TYR A 88 -18.24 15.02 13.09
C TYR A 88 -18.31 16.43 12.50
N GLN A 89 -19.38 17.16 12.87
CA GLN A 89 -19.55 18.58 12.57
C GLN A 89 -19.68 19.34 13.90
N PRO A 90 -18.61 19.98 14.39
CA PRO A 90 -18.73 20.83 15.57
C PRO A 90 -19.53 22.09 15.25
N GLY A 91 -20.51 22.43 16.10
CA GLY A 91 -21.18 23.70 16.08
C GLY A 91 -22.35 23.85 15.12
N GLY A 92 -22.95 22.79 14.62
CA GLY A 92 -24.26 22.82 13.94
C GLY A 92 -24.29 23.53 12.58
N LEU A 93 -23.15 23.84 11.97
CA LEU A 93 -23.05 24.40 10.63
C LEU A 93 -22.40 23.45 9.65
N PRO A 94 -22.93 23.34 8.41
CA PRO A 94 -22.43 22.39 7.42
C PRO A 94 -21.19 22.93 6.73
N LEU A 95 -20.08 23.01 7.42
CA LEU A 95 -18.79 23.23 6.77
C LEU A 95 -18.08 21.89 6.59
N TYR A 96 -18.65 21.08 5.71
CA TYR A 96 -17.91 19.94 5.18
C TYR A 96 -16.67 20.50 4.46
N SER A 97 -15.51 20.12 4.97
CA SER A 97 -14.24 20.34 4.28
C SER A 97 -13.80 19.01 3.72
N HIS A 98 -13.66 18.90 2.41
CA HIS A 98 -13.12 17.70 1.74
C HIS A 98 -11.77 17.33 2.35
N ARG A 99 -11.56 16.03 2.58
CA ARG A 99 -10.33 15.48 3.15
C ARG A 99 -9.91 14.26 2.39
N TYR A 100 -8.60 14.05 2.38
CA TYR A 100 -7.99 12.86 1.83
C TYR A 100 -7.78 11.83 2.94
N TYR A 101 -8.08 10.56 2.65
CA TYR A 101 -7.94 9.46 3.59
C TYR A 101 -7.16 8.29 2.96
N VAL A 102 -7.77 7.48 2.10
CA VAL A 102 -7.09 6.40 1.37
C VAL A 102 -7.03 6.80 -0.09
N ASP A 103 -6.04 7.61 -0.44
CA ASP A 103 -6.00 8.34 -1.71
C ASP A 103 -4.86 7.86 -2.63
N ALA A 104 -4.04 6.90 -2.18
CA ALA A 104 -2.93 6.36 -2.95
C ALA A 104 -3.34 5.17 -3.82
N THR A 105 -2.64 5.01 -4.94
CA THR A 105 -2.83 3.87 -5.86
C THR A 105 -2.15 2.62 -5.31
N PRO A 106 -2.84 1.48 -5.17
CA PRO A 106 -2.23 0.22 -4.77
C PRO A 106 -1.22 -0.30 -5.80
N ARG A 107 -0.23 -1.04 -5.35
CA ARG A 107 0.66 -1.88 -6.16
C ARG A 107 0.45 -3.33 -5.77
N VAL A 108 0.26 -4.20 -6.77
CA VAL A 108 0.08 -5.64 -6.53
C VAL A 108 1.08 -6.42 -7.37
N VAL A 109 1.77 -7.37 -6.73
CA VAL A 109 2.76 -8.26 -7.37
C VAL A 109 2.72 -9.61 -6.65
N ASP A 110 2.93 -10.70 -7.39
CA ASP A 110 3.20 -12.01 -6.80
C ASP A 110 4.64 -12.07 -6.29
N VAL A 111 4.83 -12.46 -5.05
CA VAL A 111 6.12 -12.49 -4.36
C VAL A 111 6.32 -13.81 -3.64
N ASP A 112 7.55 -14.33 -3.62
CA ASP A 112 7.93 -15.47 -2.79
C ASP A 112 8.46 -14.97 -1.44
N PHE A 113 7.78 -15.34 -0.36
CA PHE A 113 8.22 -15.04 1.01
C PHE A 113 9.33 -15.98 1.51
N GLY A 114 9.87 -16.80 0.61
CA GLY A 114 10.91 -17.78 0.86
C GLY A 114 10.41 -19.22 0.76
N ALA A 115 11.27 -20.10 0.25
CA ALA A 115 10.98 -21.52 0.08
C ALA A 115 9.72 -21.82 -0.77
N SER A 116 9.53 -21.07 -1.84
CA SER A 116 8.36 -21.17 -2.74
C SER A 116 7.02 -20.84 -2.06
N ASN A 117 7.04 -20.05 -0.99
CA ASN A 117 5.84 -19.57 -0.32
C ASN A 117 5.28 -18.33 -1.05
N TRP A 118 4.76 -18.55 -2.23
CA TRP A 118 4.22 -17.49 -3.09
C TRP A 118 2.95 -16.87 -2.53
N ARG A 119 2.89 -15.55 -2.61
CA ARG A 119 1.76 -14.71 -2.20
C ARG A 119 1.51 -13.61 -3.21
N THR A 120 0.28 -13.20 -3.35
CA THR A 120 -0.06 -11.97 -4.07
C THR A 120 -0.12 -10.84 -3.04
N LEU A 121 0.88 -9.97 -3.08
CA LEU A 121 1.08 -8.87 -2.14
C LEU A 121 0.48 -7.58 -2.71
N LEU A 122 -0.44 -6.97 -1.97
CA LEU A 122 -0.93 -5.62 -2.23
C LEU A 122 -0.25 -4.66 -1.26
N VAL A 123 0.39 -3.62 -1.78
CA VAL A 123 0.99 -2.55 -0.96
C VAL A 123 0.46 -1.20 -1.41
N THR A 124 0.08 -0.35 -0.47
CA THR A 124 -0.34 1.02 -0.77
C THR A 124 -0.02 1.96 0.39
N GLY A 125 0.05 3.24 0.11
CA GLY A 125 0.08 4.31 1.10
C GLY A 125 -1.30 4.90 1.33
N LEU A 126 -1.33 6.07 1.98
CA LEU A 126 -2.54 6.85 2.23
C LEU A 126 -2.62 8.12 1.34
N GLY A 127 -1.59 8.38 0.52
CA GLY A 127 -1.51 9.62 -0.25
C GLY A 127 -1.43 10.83 0.69
N LYS A 128 -2.29 11.81 0.50
CA LYS A 128 -2.40 12.96 1.40
C LYS A 128 -3.11 12.63 2.73
N GLY A 129 -3.71 11.44 2.84
CA GLY A 129 -4.42 10.99 4.04
C GLY A 129 -3.52 10.57 5.19
N GLY A 130 -2.23 10.33 4.97
CA GLY A 130 -1.35 9.91 6.06
C GLY A 130 0.10 9.66 5.65
N ASN A 131 0.85 9.16 6.63
CA ASN A 131 2.29 8.95 6.58
C ASN A 131 2.70 7.50 6.86
N SER A 132 1.93 6.56 6.36
CA SER A 132 2.26 5.13 6.44
C SER A 132 1.97 4.41 5.14
N TYR A 133 2.67 3.29 4.96
CA TYR A 133 2.35 2.26 3.98
C TYR A 133 1.87 1.02 4.71
N TYR A 134 1.02 0.25 4.06
CA TYR A 134 0.55 -1.04 4.59
C TYR A 134 0.49 -2.09 3.48
N ALA A 135 0.56 -3.35 3.89
CA ALA A 135 0.52 -4.49 3.00
C ALA A 135 -0.54 -5.50 3.40
N LEU A 136 -1.22 -6.02 2.38
CA LEU A 136 -2.24 -7.05 2.52
C LEU A 136 -1.88 -8.28 1.68
N ASP A 137 -2.17 -9.47 2.21
CA ASP A 137 -2.17 -10.72 1.45
C ASP A 137 -3.50 -10.88 0.71
N VAL A 138 -3.49 -10.67 -0.60
CA VAL A 138 -4.66 -10.82 -1.46
C VAL A 138 -4.59 -12.08 -2.32
N THR A 139 -3.80 -13.07 -1.89
CA THR A 139 -3.59 -14.34 -2.59
C THR A 139 -4.89 -15.10 -2.81
N ASP A 140 -5.76 -15.10 -1.81
CA ASP A 140 -7.04 -15.82 -1.84
C ASP A 140 -8.17 -14.91 -1.35
N PRO A 141 -8.73 -14.09 -2.25
CA PRO A 141 -9.78 -13.16 -1.87
C PRO A 141 -11.10 -13.84 -1.49
N ALA A 142 -11.33 -15.08 -1.89
CA ALA A 142 -12.51 -15.86 -1.49
C ALA A 142 -12.46 -16.31 -0.02
N SER A 143 -11.28 -16.32 0.60
CA SER A 143 -11.11 -16.67 2.01
C SER A 143 -11.46 -15.52 2.98
N ILE A 144 -11.79 -14.34 2.47
CA ILE A 144 -12.19 -13.18 3.28
C ILE A 144 -13.72 -13.20 3.39
N THR A 145 -14.23 -13.74 4.50
CA THR A 145 -15.66 -13.95 4.72
C THR A 145 -16.23 -13.21 5.94
N ASP A 146 -15.35 -12.71 6.80
CA ASP A 146 -15.65 -11.97 8.01
C ASP A 146 -14.46 -11.09 8.45
N GLU A 147 -14.65 -10.32 9.51
CA GLU A 147 -13.60 -9.41 10.03
C GLU A 147 -12.35 -10.15 10.50
N ALA A 148 -12.48 -11.34 11.07
CA ALA A 148 -11.34 -12.11 11.58
C ALA A 148 -10.47 -12.63 10.41
N SER A 149 -11.11 -13.15 9.36
CA SER A 149 -10.43 -13.58 8.14
C SER A 149 -9.80 -12.39 7.41
N ALA A 150 -10.46 -11.23 7.36
CA ALA A 150 -9.91 -9.99 6.80
C ALA A 150 -8.70 -9.50 7.60
N ALA A 151 -8.79 -9.48 8.92
CA ALA A 151 -7.67 -9.08 9.80
C ALA A 151 -6.43 -9.95 9.60
N SER A 152 -6.61 -11.26 9.33
CA SER A 152 -5.50 -12.18 9.05
C SER A 152 -4.74 -11.88 7.76
N LYS A 153 -5.29 -11.05 6.88
CA LYS A 153 -4.67 -10.63 5.61
C LYS A 153 -3.76 -9.41 5.76
N VAL A 154 -3.83 -8.71 6.88
CA VAL A 154 -2.93 -7.59 7.15
C VAL A 154 -1.55 -8.14 7.50
N LEU A 155 -0.58 -7.91 6.61
CA LEU A 155 0.78 -8.42 6.78
C LEU A 155 1.61 -7.48 7.66
N TRP A 156 1.61 -6.21 7.30
CA TRP A 156 2.38 -5.19 8.02
C TRP A 156 1.90 -3.77 7.71
N ARG A 157 2.29 -2.88 8.58
CA ARG A 157 2.22 -1.43 8.43
C ARG A 157 3.61 -0.86 8.68
N PHE A 158 4.04 0.06 7.83
CA PHE A 158 5.31 0.76 7.97
C PHE A 158 5.10 2.26 8.06
N THR A 159 5.76 2.88 9.00
CA THR A 159 5.97 4.33 9.10
C THR A 159 7.36 4.58 9.69
N ASP A 160 7.87 5.79 9.53
CA ASP A 160 9.16 6.23 10.05
C ASP A 160 8.99 7.65 10.62
N PRO A 161 9.76 8.08 11.65
CA PRO A 161 9.73 9.46 12.13
C PRO A 161 9.97 10.51 11.05
N ASP A 162 10.66 10.12 9.96
CA ASP A 162 10.92 10.95 8.81
C ASP A 162 10.04 10.59 7.60
N MET A 163 8.89 9.98 7.83
CA MET A 163 7.90 9.74 6.80
C MET A 163 6.95 10.93 6.67
N GLY A 164 6.85 11.48 5.48
CA GLY A 164 5.85 12.47 5.10
C GLY A 164 4.63 11.84 4.44
N TYR A 165 3.90 12.60 3.63
CA TYR A 165 2.73 12.11 2.91
C TYR A 165 3.08 11.05 1.87
N THR A 166 2.38 9.91 1.90
CA THR A 166 2.73 8.72 1.14
C THR A 166 2.10 8.69 -0.27
N PHE A 167 2.40 9.72 -1.06
CA PHE A 167 1.95 9.81 -2.46
C PHE A 167 2.67 8.83 -3.39
N GLY A 168 3.86 8.38 -3.00
CA GLY A 168 4.71 7.53 -3.83
C GLY A 168 4.09 6.16 -4.04
N ARG A 169 4.04 5.70 -5.30
CA ARG A 169 3.62 4.34 -5.60
C ARG A 169 4.72 3.38 -5.17
N PRO A 170 4.44 2.34 -4.36
CA PRO A 170 5.45 1.36 -3.97
C PRO A 170 6.05 0.64 -5.18
N THR A 171 7.36 0.37 -5.12
CA THR A 171 8.02 -0.55 -6.05
C THR A 171 8.28 -1.86 -5.34
N ILE A 172 7.82 -2.98 -5.91
CA ILE A 172 8.03 -4.32 -5.38
C ILE A 172 9.01 -5.00 -6.34
N ALA A 173 10.15 -5.48 -5.82
CA ALA A 173 11.22 -6.01 -6.63
C ALA A 173 11.96 -7.15 -5.92
N LYS A 174 12.56 -8.06 -6.72
CA LYS A 174 13.45 -9.11 -6.22
C LYS A 174 14.90 -8.63 -6.28
N THR A 175 15.59 -8.65 -5.16
CA THR A 175 17.00 -8.25 -5.07
C THR A 175 17.89 -9.41 -4.74
N ARG A 176 19.14 -9.36 -5.19
CA ARG A 176 20.13 -10.41 -4.87
C ARG A 176 20.44 -10.49 -3.37
N ALA A 177 20.48 -9.34 -2.68
CA ALA A 177 20.92 -9.27 -1.30
C ALA A 177 19.82 -9.64 -0.29
N HIS A 178 18.56 -9.32 -0.61
CA HIS A 178 17.46 -9.37 0.36
C HIS A 178 16.22 -10.14 -0.11
N GLY A 179 16.31 -10.79 -1.30
CA GLY A 179 15.12 -11.40 -1.91
C GLY A 179 14.08 -10.34 -2.29
N TRP A 180 12.82 -10.62 -2.04
CA TRP A 180 11.72 -9.70 -2.35
C TRP A 180 11.65 -8.53 -1.37
N VAL A 181 11.66 -7.33 -1.91
CA VAL A 181 11.61 -6.08 -1.16
C VAL A 181 10.49 -5.17 -1.67
N VAL A 182 10.05 -4.29 -0.78
CA VAL A 182 9.18 -3.17 -1.12
C VAL A 182 9.99 -1.90 -0.89
N VAL A 183 10.09 -1.07 -1.92
CA VAL A 183 10.72 0.25 -1.82
C VAL A 183 9.63 1.31 -1.82
N VAL A 184 9.71 2.22 -0.85
CA VAL A 184 8.77 3.33 -0.71
C VAL A 184 9.53 4.65 -0.50
N SER A 185 8.92 5.76 -0.91
CA SER A 185 9.51 7.08 -0.73
C SER A 185 9.02 7.74 0.56
N ALA A 186 9.86 8.61 1.13
CA ALA A 186 9.48 9.42 2.29
C ALA A 186 8.37 10.46 1.98
N GLY A 187 8.16 10.76 0.70
CA GLY A 187 7.10 11.66 0.27
C GLY A 187 7.35 13.14 0.58
N TYR A 188 6.26 13.89 0.67
CA TYR A 188 6.29 15.32 1.01
C TYR A 188 6.11 15.56 2.50
N ASN A 189 6.65 16.65 3.00
CA ASN A 189 6.49 17.12 4.37
C ASN A 189 7.06 16.17 5.43
N ASN A 190 8.10 15.44 5.09
CA ASN A 190 8.90 14.71 6.08
C ASN A 190 9.74 15.68 6.92
N ALA A 191 10.09 15.27 8.15
CA ALA A 191 10.69 16.17 9.15
C ALA A 191 12.07 16.70 8.73
N SER A 192 12.90 15.90 8.07
CA SER A 192 14.22 16.31 7.59
C SER A 192 14.18 17.20 6.35
N GLY A 193 13.07 17.18 5.60
CA GLY A 193 12.98 17.78 4.27
C GLY A 193 13.85 17.10 3.20
N GLU A 194 14.57 16.06 3.55
CA GLU A 194 15.46 15.33 2.65
C GLU A 194 14.69 14.25 1.88
N GLY A 195 14.99 14.09 0.60
CA GLY A 195 14.45 12.99 -0.21
C GLY A 195 15.04 11.65 0.22
N LYS A 196 14.19 10.71 0.64
CA LYS A 196 14.59 9.38 1.10
C LYS A 196 13.75 8.27 0.51
N LEU A 197 14.39 7.10 0.37
CA LEU A 197 13.70 5.84 0.10
C LEU A 197 13.93 4.88 1.27
N PHE A 198 12.88 4.13 1.60
CA PHE A 198 12.93 3.04 2.56
C PHE A 198 12.80 1.72 1.83
N VAL A 199 13.75 0.81 2.05
CA VAL A 199 13.74 -0.55 1.52
C VAL A 199 13.27 -1.48 2.61
N LEU A 200 12.13 -2.13 2.39
CA LEU A 200 11.46 -2.98 3.36
C LEU A 200 11.49 -4.44 2.88
N ARG A 201 11.55 -5.38 3.81
CA ARG A 201 11.31 -6.79 3.47
C ARG A 201 9.84 -6.98 3.10
N ALA A 202 9.58 -7.64 1.97
CA ALA A 202 8.23 -7.78 1.45
C ALA A 202 7.29 -8.56 2.39
N SER A 203 7.81 -9.56 3.10
CA SER A 203 7.01 -10.46 3.93
C SER A 203 6.50 -9.87 5.25
N ASP A 204 7.25 -8.95 5.86
CA ASP A 204 6.98 -8.45 7.22
C ASP A 204 7.16 -6.94 7.40
N GLY A 205 7.53 -6.21 6.34
CA GLY A 205 7.72 -4.77 6.38
C GLY A 205 8.95 -4.31 7.17
N ALA A 206 9.84 -5.21 7.58
CA ALA A 206 11.06 -4.86 8.30
C ALA A 206 11.94 -3.92 7.46
N LEU A 207 12.37 -2.80 8.06
CA LEU A 207 13.26 -1.85 7.41
C LEU A 207 14.65 -2.49 7.22
N LEU A 208 15.04 -2.67 5.97
CA LEU A 208 16.35 -3.23 5.59
C LEU A 208 17.37 -2.14 5.34
N LYS A 209 16.95 -1.04 4.71
CA LYS A 209 17.84 0.07 4.36
C LYS A 209 17.08 1.37 4.17
N THR A 210 17.69 2.47 4.57
CA THR A 210 17.29 3.83 4.19
C THR A 210 18.30 4.35 3.18
N LEU A 211 17.81 4.85 2.04
CA LEU A 211 18.60 5.50 1.01
C LEU A 211 18.30 6.99 1.03
N SER A 212 19.33 7.81 1.24
CA SER A 212 19.24 9.26 1.21
C SER A 212 19.67 9.77 -0.15
N THR A 213 19.00 10.80 -0.65
CA THR A 213 19.44 11.53 -1.85
C THR A 213 20.54 12.55 -1.54
N GLY A 214 20.75 12.90 -0.26
CA GLY A 214 21.61 13.99 0.15
C GLY A 214 21.06 15.37 -0.24
N ALA A 215 19.83 15.46 -0.72
CA ALA A 215 19.20 16.68 -1.17
C ALA A 215 17.98 17.03 -0.31
N GLY A 216 17.87 18.31 0.04
CA GLY A 216 16.78 18.84 0.87
C GLY A 216 17.21 19.13 2.30
N SER A 217 16.43 19.95 2.97
CA SER A 217 16.56 20.32 4.38
C SER A 217 15.21 20.79 4.92
N PRO A 218 15.03 20.94 6.23
CA PRO A 218 13.78 21.47 6.78
C PRO A 218 13.39 22.85 6.24
N ALA A 219 14.39 23.70 5.93
CA ALA A 219 14.15 25.04 5.38
C ALA A 219 13.89 25.02 3.86
N ASN A 220 14.45 24.04 3.15
CA ASN A 220 14.31 23.88 1.70
C ASN A 220 14.06 22.41 1.37
N PRO A 221 12.86 21.90 1.62
CA PRO A 221 12.56 20.49 1.43
C PRO A 221 12.59 20.11 -0.06
N SER A 222 13.24 18.98 -0.37
CA SER A 222 13.31 18.46 -1.74
C SER A 222 12.05 17.73 -2.13
N GLY A 223 11.47 16.96 -1.22
CA GLY A 223 10.38 16.00 -1.48
C GLY A 223 10.80 14.91 -2.47
N LEU A 224 10.51 13.67 -2.16
CA LEU A 224 10.72 12.54 -3.08
C LEU A 224 9.46 11.71 -3.12
N VAL A 225 8.79 11.69 -4.27
CA VAL A 225 7.52 10.97 -4.44
C VAL A 225 7.67 9.84 -5.42
N HIS A 226 8.16 10.14 -6.62
CA HIS A 226 8.31 9.15 -7.67
C HIS A 226 9.77 8.76 -7.84
N PHE A 227 9.98 7.47 -8.03
CA PHE A 227 11.28 6.89 -8.33
C PHE A 227 11.07 5.66 -9.21
N SER A 228 12.13 5.23 -9.86
CA SER A 228 12.16 3.98 -10.62
C SER A 228 13.48 3.28 -10.41
N GLY A 229 13.47 1.95 -10.51
CA GLY A 229 14.66 1.11 -10.48
C GLY A 229 14.98 0.56 -11.87
N TYR A 230 16.24 0.27 -12.10
CA TYR A 230 16.70 -0.44 -13.28
C TYR A 230 17.84 -1.38 -12.93
N THR A 231 18.07 -2.41 -13.74
CA THR A 231 19.21 -3.30 -13.64
C THR A 231 20.27 -2.91 -14.65
N GLN A 232 21.54 -2.94 -14.26
CA GLN A 232 22.65 -2.54 -15.15
C GLN A 232 22.86 -3.51 -16.32
N ASP A 233 22.51 -4.78 -16.15
CA ASP A 233 22.83 -5.84 -17.12
C ASP A 233 21.63 -6.29 -17.97
N TYR A 234 20.46 -5.70 -17.78
CA TYR A 234 19.19 -6.04 -18.46
C TYR A 234 18.82 -7.55 -18.40
N ARG A 235 19.54 -8.34 -17.62
CA ARG A 235 19.36 -9.79 -17.50
C ARG A 235 18.62 -10.20 -16.25
N ASN A 236 18.53 -9.32 -15.27
CA ASN A 236 17.80 -9.58 -14.04
C ASN A 236 16.50 -8.79 -14.09
N GLN A 237 15.41 -9.53 -14.01
CA GLN A 237 14.11 -8.91 -13.80
C GLN A 237 14.09 -8.22 -12.42
N VAL A 238 13.69 -7.00 -12.39
CA VAL A 238 13.47 -6.22 -11.17
C VAL A 238 12.03 -6.39 -10.73
#